data_23c5605673242cdb8348ffea48bb759c
#
_entry.id   23c5605673242cdb8348ffea48bb759c
#
_cell.length_a   1.000
_cell.length_b   1.000
_cell.length_c   1.000
_cell.angle_alpha   90.00
_cell.angle_beta   90.00
_cell.angle_gamma   90.00
#
_symmetry.space_group_name_H-M   'P 1'
#
loop_
_entity.id
_entity.type
_entity.pdbx_description
1 polymer ?
#
loop_
_entity_poly.entity_id
_entity_poly.type
_entity_poly.pdbx_seq_one_letter_code
_entity_poly.pdbx_strand_id
1 'polypeptide(L)'
;MRKIFLQIIVGCSFVFFLTIQASAHCEIPCGIYHDEMRIDMINEDIATIEKSMNQIIKLEKKEHHNSNQLVRWIMNKERHADKIQEIVTQYFMTQRIKTGTNNYEKKLRLLHRC
;
A
#
# COMPACT_ATOMS: atom_id res chain seq x y z
N MET A 1 13.67 8.83 -49.98
CA MET A 1 12.49 8.63 -49.12
C MET A 1 12.28 7.15 -48.79
N ARG A 2 12.23 6.21 -49.74
CA ARG A 2 11.99 4.78 -49.48
C ARG A 2 13.05 4.09 -48.60
N LYS A 3 14.34 4.44 -48.71
CA LYS A 3 15.43 3.91 -47.88
C LYS A 3 15.35 4.39 -46.43
N ILE A 4 15.02 5.67 -46.22
CA ILE A 4 14.86 6.27 -44.87
C ILE A 4 13.66 5.64 -44.18
N PHE A 5 12.56 5.44 -44.88
CA PHE A 5 11.37 4.78 -44.31
C PHE A 5 11.65 3.33 -43.89
N LEU A 6 12.41 2.59 -44.71
CA LEU A 6 12.83 1.24 -44.37
C LEU A 6 13.77 1.20 -43.13
N GLN A 7 14.68 2.16 -43.01
CA GLN A 7 15.59 2.28 -41.83
C GLN A 7 14.82 2.57 -40.56
N ILE A 8 13.79 3.44 -40.62
CA ILE A 8 12.93 3.74 -39.48
C ILE A 8 12.13 2.50 -39.04
N ILE A 9 11.57 1.75 -40.00
CA ILE A 9 10.84 0.51 -39.69
C ILE A 9 11.74 -0.53 -39.01
N VAL A 10 12.95 -0.73 -39.55
CA VAL A 10 13.92 -1.68 -38.96
C VAL A 10 14.36 -1.22 -37.60
N GLY A 11 14.61 0.08 -37.41
CA GLY A 11 14.97 0.63 -36.09
C GLY A 11 13.85 0.48 -35.05
N CYS A 12 12.61 0.79 -35.40
CA CYS A 12 11.46 0.60 -34.52
C CYS A 12 11.21 -0.88 -34.19
N SER A 13 11.38 -1.77 -35.17
CA SER A 13 11.27 -3.22 -34.95
C SER A 13 12.35 -3.72 -33.97
N PHE A 14 13.58 -3.24 -34.10
CA PHE A 14 14.68 -3.62 -33.20
C PHE A 14 14.43 -3.15 -31.77
N VAL A 15 13.89 -1.97 -31.57
CA VAL A 15 13.51 -1.47 -30.22
C VAL A 15 12.43 -2.34 -29.57
N PHE A 16 11.47 -2.85 -30.36
CA PHE A 16 10.41 -3.74 -29.88
C PHE A 16 10.95 -5.10 -29.40
N PHE A 17 12.03 -5.60 -29.97
CA PHE A 17 12.66 -6.85 -29.55
C PHE A 17 13.57 -6.70 -28.31
N LEU A 18 13.90 -5.46 -27.91
CA LEU A 18 14.67 -5.19 -26.71
C LEU A 18 13.82 -5.05 -25.45
N THR A 19 12.53 -5.28 -25.50
CA THR A 19 11.68 -5.37 -24.31
C THR A 19 12.10 -6.62 -23.52
N ILE A 20 13.10 -6.44 -22.68
CA ILE A 20 13.50 -7.41 -21.66
C ILE A 20 12.24 -7.64 -20.81
N GLN A 21 11.87 -8.89 -20.60
CA GLN A 21 10.77 -9.26 -19.73
C GLN A 21 11.00 -8.61 -18.36
N ALA A 22 10.19 -7.63 -18.03
CA ALA A 22 10.18 -7.06 -16.69
C ALA A 22 9.67 -8.15 -15.74
N SER A 23 10.61 -8.80 -15.07
CA SER A 23 10.29 -9.73 -14.00
C SER A 23 9.88 -8.89 -12.79
N ALA A 24 8.57 -8.83 -12.54
CA ALA A 24 8.06 -8.22 -11.34
C ALA A 24 8.47 -9.10 -10.15
N HIS A 25 9.43 -8.63 -9.37
CA HIS A 25 9.81 -9.29 -8.14
C HIS A 25 8.71 -9.09 -7.09
N CYS A 26 8.37 -10.17 -6.38
CA CYS A 26 7.54 -10.06 -5.20
C CYS A 26 8.24 -9.16 -4.17
N GLU A 27 7.44 -8.37 -3.46
CA GLU A 27 7.95 -7.56 -2.36
C GLU A 27 8.42 -8.44 -1.20
N ILE A 28 9.52 -8.06 -0.56
CA ILE A 28 10.07 -8.76 0.60
C ILE A 28 9.17 -8.49 1.82
N PRO A 29 8.81 -9.52 2.61
CA PRO A 29 9.34 -10.89 2.62
C PRO A 29 8.55 -11.85 1.73
N CYS A 30 9.11 -12.26 0.61
CA CYS A 30 8.51 -13.23 -0.28
C CYS A 30 8.70 -14.66 0.25
N GLY A 31 7.59 -15.37 0.50
CA GLY A 31 7.63 -16.75 0.98
C GLY A 31 7.92 -16.91 2.48
N ILE A 32 8.17 -15.83 3.20
CA ILE A 32 8.34 -15.82 4.65
C ILE A 32 7.14 -15.11 5.26
N TYR A 33 6.17 -15.90 5.72
CA TYR A 33 4.91 -15.36 6.20
C TYR A 33 4.81 -15.46 7.73
N HIS A 34 4.46 -14.35 8.34
CA HIS A 34 4.15 -14.26 9.76
C HIS A 34 2.87 -13.41 9.91
N ASP A 35 1.74 -14.04 9.60
CA ASP A 35 0.44 -13.37 9.54
C ASP A 35 0.03 -12.78 10.89
N GLU A 36 0.25 -13.52 12.00
CA GLU A 36 -0.06 -13.06 13.35
C GLU A 36 0.66 -11.76 13.69
N MET A 37 1.97 -11.68 13.44
CA MET A 37 2.74 -10.45 13.66
C MET A 37 2.16 -9.27 12.86
N ARG A 38 1.70 -9.50 11.62
CA ARG A 38 1.08 -8.45 10.82
C ARG A 38 -0.26 -8.00 11.37
N ILE A 39 -1.04 -8.93 11.90
CA ILE A 39 -2.30 -8.60 12.59
C ILE A 39 -2.03 -7.83 13.87
N ASP A 40 -1.01 -8.21 14.65
CA ASP A 40 -0.64 -7.47 15.86
C ASP A 40 -0.19 -6.04 15.55
N MET A 41 0.59 -5.84 14.48
CA MET A 41 0.96 -4.51 14.01
C MET A 41 -0.27 -3.66 13.63
N ILE A 42 -1.23 -4.24 12.92
CA ILE A 42 -2.48 -3.56 12.57
C ILE A 42 -3.26 -3.17 13.85
N ASN A 43 -3.35 -4.06 14.83
CA ASN A 43 -4.04 -3.79 16.09
C ASN A 43 -3.36 -2.66 16.88
N GLU A 44 -2.03 -2.62 16.91
CA GLU A 44 -1.26 -1.53 17.52
C GLU A 44 -1.51 -0.20 16.80
N ASP A 45 -1.51 -0.20 15.46
CA ASP A 45 -1.79 0.98 14.65
C ASP A 45 -3.22 1.49 14.88
N ILE A 46 -4.22 0.59 14.95
CA ILE A 46 -5.61 0.93 15.27
C ILE A 46 -5.71 1.61 16.65
N ALA A 47 -5.09 1.03 17.68
CA ALA A 47 -5.09 1.61 19.03
C ALA A 47 -4.42 3.00 19.05
N THR A 48 -3.37 3.19 18.26
CA THR A 48 -2.67 4.47 18.14
C THR A 48 -3.53 5.51 17.40
N ILE A 49 -4.27 5.13 16.36
CA ILE A 49 -5.23 5.97 15.66
C ILE A 49 -6.34 6.42 16.62
N GLU A 50 -6.93 5.49 17.36
CA GLU A 50 -7.98 5.79 18.33
C GLU A 50 -7.51 6.77 19.40
N LYS A 51 -6.32 6.54 19.97
CA LYS A 51 -5.69 7.47 20.90
C LYS A 51 -5.50 8.85 20.29
N SER A 52 -5.02 8.93 19.05
CA SER A 52 -4.79 10.19 18.34
C SER A 52 -6.11 10.94 18.12
N MET A 53 -7.16 10.26 17.67
CA MET A 53 -8.50 10.83 17.50
C MET A 53 -9.05 11.40 18.82
N ASN A 54 -8.91 10.66 19.91
CA ASN A 54 -9.33 11.12 21.23
C ASN A 54 -8.56 12.36 21.71
N GLN A 55 -7.27 12.48 21.39
CA GLN A 55 -6.48 13.67 21.70
C GLN A 55 -6.88 14.87 20.84
N ILE A 56 -7.16 14.67 19.55
CA ILE A 56 -7.66 15.70 18.64
C ILE A 56 -8.95 16.29 19.20
N ILE A 57 -9.94 15.45 19.51
CA ILE A 57 -11.22 15.88 20.08
C ILE A 57 -11.05 16.65 21.40
N LYS A 58 -10.13 16.22 22.26
CA LYS A 58 -9.82 16.93 23.51
C LYS A 58 -9.17 18.29 23.30
N LEU A 59 -8.31 18.40 22.29
CA LEU A 59 -7.64 19.66 21.97
C LEU A 59 -8.57 20.66 21.33
N GLU A 60 -9.49 20.21 20.47
CA GLU A 60 -10.50 21.05 19.82
C GLU A 60 -11.50 21.68 20.81
N LYS A 61 -11.77 21.01 21.94
CA LYS A 61 -12.66 21.52 22.99
C LYS A 61 -12.04 22.57 23.90
N LYS A 62 -10.71 22.82 23.80
CA LYS A 62 -10.02 23.79 24.64
C LYS A 62 -10.18 25.20 24.09
N GLU A 63 -10.44 26.17 24.95
CA GLU A 63 -10.57 27.60 24.61
C GLU A 63 -9.29 28.17 23.98
N HIS A 64 -8.11 27.70 24.44
CA HIS A 64 -6.82 27.99 23.82
C HIS A 64 -6.30 26.76 23.09
N HIS A 65 -6.40 26.81 21.76
CA HIS A 65 -5.95 25.71 20.89
C HIS A 65 -4.41 25.66 20.84
N ASN A 66 -3.84 24.53 21.25
CA ASN A 66 -2.44 24.24 20.99
C ASN A 66 -2.31 23.64 19.57
N SER A 67 -2.23 24.52 18.57
CA SER A 67 -2.19 24.11 17.16
C SER A 67 -1.02 23.16 16.84
N ASN A 68 0.13 23.33 17.50
CA ASN A 68 1.27 22.46 17.31
C ASN A 68 0.95 21.02 17.77
N GLN A 69 0.34 20.87 18.94
CA GLN A 69 -0.08 19.55 19.41
C GLN A 69 -1.20 18.94 18.56
N LEU A 70 -2.13 19.75 18.09
CA LEU A 70 -3.21 19.30 17.20
C LEU A 70 -2.62 18.73 15.90
N VAL A 71 -1.74 19.46 15.23
CA VAL A 71 -1.06 19.00 14.00
C VAL A 71 -0.28 17.70 14.25
N ARG A 72 0.43 17.61 15.37
CA ARG A 72 1.18 16.37 15.72
C ARG A 72 0.26 15.14 15.84
N TRP A 73 -0.89 15.28 16.49
CA TRP A 73 -1.83 14.17 16.63
C TRP A 73 -2.51 13.81 15.31
N ILE A 74 -2.83 14.82 14.47
CA ILE A 74 -3.34 14.57 13.12
C ILE A 74 -2.31 13.79 12.30
N MET A 75 -1.07 14.25 12.24
CA MET A 75 0.00 13.57 11.50
C MET A 75 0.28 12.15 12.04
N ASN A 76 0.18 11.96 13.35
CA ASN A 76 0.34 10.64 13.94
C ASN A 76 -0.77 9.69 13.51
N LYS A 77 -2.03 10.16 13.54
CA LYS A 77 -3.19 9.40 13.06
C LYS A 77 -3.01 8.99 11.58
N GLU A 78 -2.68 9.93 10.70
CA GLU A 78 -2.51 9.63 9.27
C GLU A 78 -1.37 8.63 9.03
N ARG A 79 -0.22 8.81 9.69
CA ARG A 79 0.92 7.89 9.54
C ARG A 79 0.57 6.45 9.93
N HIS A 80 -0.22 6.25 10.97
CA HIS A 80 -0.62 4.91 11.38
C HIS A 80 -1.72 4.34 10.48
N ALA A 81 -2.58 5.18 9.90
CA ALA A 81 -3.51 4.76 8.86
C ALA A 81 -2.78 4.29 7.58
N ASP A 82 -1.76 5.03 7.15
CA ASP A 82 -0.90 4.65 6.01
C ASP A 82 -0.20 3.30 6.23
N LYS A 83 0.29 3.04 7.46
CA LYS A 83 0.91 1.74 7.80
C LYS A 83 -0.07 0.58 7.68
N ILE A 84 -1.30 0.74 8.15
CA ILE A 84 -2.34 -0.29 7.98
C ILE A 84 -2.57 -0.54 6.49
N GLN A 85 -2.73 0.52 5.70
CA GLN A 85 -2.93 0.41 4.26
C GLN A 85 -1.76 -0.30 3.57
N GLU A 86 -0.53 0.01 3.97
CA GLU A 86 0.67 -0.65 3.47
C GLU A 86 0.68 -2.15 3.80
N ILE A 87 0.42 -2.54 5.04
CA ILE A 87 0.34 -3.95 5.43
C ILE A 87 -0.76 -4.68 4.64
N VAL A 88 -1.94 -4.09 4.52
CA VAL A 88 -3.06 -4.68 3.78
C VAL A 88 -2.72 -4.85 2.30
N THR A 89 -2.15 -3.83 1.65
CA THR A 89 -1.88 -3.86 0.22
C THR A 89 -0.64 -4.68 -0.11
N GLN A 90 0.47 -4.42 0.55
CA GLN A 90 1.76 -5.01 0.20
C GLN A 90 1.92 -6.44 0.75
N TYR A 91 1.36 -6.73 1.91
CA TYR A 91 1.46 -8.07 2.47
C TYR A 91 0.24 -8.93 2.16
N PHE A 92 -0.97 -8.54 2.57
CA PHE A 92 -2.13 -9.40 2.42
C PHE A 92 -2.61 -9.49 0.96
N MET A 93 -2.82 -8.39 0.28
CA MET A 93 -3.35 -8.41 -1.10
C MET A 93 -2.35 -9.00 -2.08
N THR A 94 -1.09 -8.60 -2.04
CA THR A 94 -0.08 -9.03 -3.01
C THR A 94 0.43 -10.44 -2.76
N GLN A 95 0.58 -10.85 -1.50
CA GLN A 95 1.26 -12.08 -1.15
C GLN A 95 0.34 -13.18 -0.65
N ARG A 96 -0.80 -12.85 -0.03
CA ARG A 96 -1.70 -13.84 0.59
C ARG A 96 -2.98 -14.09 -0.20
N ILE A 97 -3.36 -13.20 -1.11
CA ILE A 97 -4.54 -13.36 -1.97
C ILE A 97 -4.10 -13.84 -3.34
N LYS A 98 -4.24 -15.13 -3.59
CA LYS A 98 -3.83 -15.78 -4.84
C LYS A 98 -5.05 -16.22 -5.63
N THR A 99 -5.03 -15.97 -6.95
CA THR A 99 -6.05 -16.45 -7.88
C THR A 99 -6.16 -17.99 -7.82
N GLY A 100 -7.37 -18.52 -7.98
CA GLY A 100 -7.60 -19.96 -7.95
C GLY A 100 -7.66 -20.59 -6.55
N THR A 101 -7.50 -19.81 -5.48
CA THR A 101 -7.67 -20.30 -4.11
C THR A 101 -9.12 -20.21 -3.64
N ASN A 102 -9.50 -21.08 -2.70
CA ASN A 102 -10.83 -21.04 -2.09
C ASN A 102 -11.13 -19.67 -1.48
N ASN A 103 -12.35 -19.17 -1.75
CA ASN A 103 -12.82 -17.86 -1.27
C ASN A 103 -12.02 -16.66 -1.79
N TYR A 104 -11.32 -16.76 -2.91
CA TYR A 104 -10.54 -15.66 -3.50
C TYR A 104 -11.36 -14.36 -3.61
N GLU A 105 -12.52 -14.40 -4.26
CA GLU A 105 -13.38 -13.23 -4.44
C GLU A 105 -13.88 -12.63 -3.12
N LYS A 106 -14.22 -13.48 -2.16
CA LYS A 106 -14.65 -13.04 -0.82
C LYS A 106 -13.52 -12.32 -0.09
N LYS A 107 -12.31 -12.89 -0.12
CA LYS A 107 -11.12 -12.30 0.50
C LYS A 107 -10.76 -10.96 -0.14
N LEU A 108 -10.73 -10.91 -1.46
CA LEU A 108 -10.44 -9.69 -2.22
C LEU A 108 -11.44 -8.57 -1.90
N ARG A 109 -12.74 -8.91 -1.86
CA ARG A 109 -13.79 -7.94 -1.53
C ARG A 109 -13.70 -7.43 -0.10
N LEU A 110 -13.33 -8.27 0.86
CA LEU A 110 -13.15 -7.86 2.25
C LEU A 110 -11.96 -6.92 2.40
N LEU A 111 -10.82 -7.23 1.78
CA LEU A 111 -9.63 -6.37 1.82
C LEU A 111 -9.82 -5.04 1.08
N HIS A 112 -10.65 -5.00 0.05
CA HIS A 112 -10.96 -3.74 -0.66
C HIS A 112 -11.87 -2.80 0.14
N ARG A 113 -12.49 -3.28 1.21
CA ARG A 113 -13.35 -2.47 2.10
C ARG A 113 -12.59 -1.89 3.30
N CYS A 114 -11.35 -2.28 3.49
CA CYS A 114 -10.45 -1.68 4.46
C CYS A 114 -9.80 -0.45 3.85
#